data_b1170f449b8bb7e99be9edb8c9f22ffd
#
_entry.id   b1170f449b8bb7e99be9edb8c9f22ffd
#
_cell.length_a   1.000
_cell.length_b   1.000
_cell.length_c   1.000
_cell.angle_alpha   90.00
_cell.angle_beta   90.00
_cell.angle_gamma   90.00
#
_symmetry.space_group_name_H-M   'P 1'
#
loop_
_entity.id
_entity.type
_entity.pdbx_description
1 polymer ?
#
loop_
_entity_poly.entity_id
_entity_poly.type
_entity_poly.pdbx_seq_one_letter_code
_entity_poly.pdbx_strand_id
1 'polypeptide(L)'
;MKHLLIVDDDIGSRESLRAIFKGIYRATTAESADKASIVLNAERVDLLLLDVVLPVKDGIEFLLEARTMYPDLPVIMVSASTSVRPVVEAMQKGAFDFITKPFDIEEIRRVARRALDSNSLHRHVENLQDQIEEEFPVHGIIGRSGTFREALEDARKAAESDANTLVTGESGTGKELVARLVHALSNRAQEPFVPVHCGALPESLMESELFGHEKGAFTHADRQKLGRFDLAGAGTLF
;
A
#
# COMPACT_ATOMS: atom_id res chain seq x y z
N MET A 1 -2.89 -8.22 17.87
CA MET A 1 -4.23 -8.75 17.52
C MET A 1 -4.91 -7.66 16.71
N LYS A 2 -5.44 -7.95 15.53
CA LYS A 2 -6.11 -6.95 14.67
C LYS A 2 -7.34 -6.38 15.37
N HIS A 3 -7.60 -5.09 15.17
CA HIS A 3 -8.66 -4.33 15.83
C HIS A 3 -9.78 -3.99 14.85
N LEU A 4 -10.99 -4.45 15.15
CA LEU A 4 -12.22 -4.17 14.42
C LEU A 4 -13.04 -3.11 15.15
N LEU A 5 -13.57 -2.14 14.42
CA LEU A 5 -14.61 -1.22 14.91
C LEU A 5 -15.93 -1.60 14.24
N ILE A 6 -16.95 -1.83 15.06
CA ILE A 6 -18.31 -2.20 14.63
C ILE A 6 -19.23 -1.03 14.94
N VAL A 7 -19.85 -0.45 13.92
CA VAL A 7 -20.72 0.71 14.02
C VAL A 7 -22.12 0.35 13.53
N ASP A 8 -23.07 0.35 14.43
CA ASP A 8 -24.45 -0.06 14.19
C ASP A 8 -25.30 0.53 15.32
N ASP A 9 -26.47 1.06 15.07
CA ASP A 9 -27.35 1.63 16.11
C ASP A 9 -28.09 0.54 16.89
N ASP A 10 -28.34 -0.62 16.26
CA ASP A 10 -28.97 -1.78 16.92
C ASP A 10 -27.99 -2.54 17.82
N ILE A 11 -28.30 -2.61 19.11
CA ILE A 11 -27.48 -3.30 20.10
C ILE A 11 -27.37 -4.81 19.82
N GLY A 12 -28.45 -5.43 19.31
CA GLY A 12 -28.47 -6.87 18.98
C GLY A 12 -27.52 -7.20 17.83
N SER A 13 -27.52 -6.37 16.80
CA SER A 13 -26.60 -6.46 15.66
C SER A 13 -25.14 -6.30 16.10
N ARG A 14 -24.85 -5.25 16.90
CA ARG A 14 -23.48 -5.02 17.45
C ARG A 14 -22.97 -6.21 18.25
N GLU A 15 -23.77 -6.74 19.18
CA GLU A 15 -23.36 -7.87 20.02
C GLU A 15 -23.24 -9.18 19.21
N SER A 16 -24.07 -9.37 18.20
CA SER A 16 -23.95 -10.50 17.26
C SER A 16 -22.64 -10.45 16.48
N LEU A 17 -22.31 -9.30 15.89
CA LEU A 17 -21.04 -9.10 15.18
C LEU A 17 -19.85 -9.26 16.10
N ARG A 18 -19.92 -8.70 17.30
CA ARG A 18 -18.87 -8.83 18.32
C ARG A 18 -18.66 -10.29 18.72
N ALA A 19 -19.72 -11.06 18.88
CA ALA A 19 -19.66 -12.49 19.22
C ALA A 19 -19.02 -13.33 18.09
N ILE A 20 -19.31 -13.01 16.82
CA ILE A 20 -18.73 -13.67 15.64
C ILE A 20 -17.20 -13.56 15.61
N PHE A 21 -16.66 -12.40 16.02
CA PHE A 21 -15.21 -12.13 15.99
C PHE A 21 -14.51 -12.35 17.33
N LYS A 22 -15.25 -12.74 18.38
CA LYS A 22 -14.69 -13.01 19.71
C LYS A 22 -13.60 -14.10 19.64
N GLY A 23 -12.43 -13.80 20.21
CA GLY A 23 -11.28 -14.70 20.22
C GLY A 23 -10.47 -14.73 18.92
N ILE A 24 -10.95 -14.08 17.85
CA ILE A 24 -10.24 -13.96 16.57
C ILE A 24 -9.61 -12.58 16.46
N TYR A 25 -10.39 -11.53 16.75
CA TYR A 25 -9.98 -10.13 16.66
C TYR A 25 -10.38 -9.37 17.93
N ARG A 26 -9.71 -8.24 18.21
CA ARG A 26 -10.20 -7.28 19.19
C ARG A 26 -11.35 -6.50 18.52
N ALA A 27 -12.53 -6.47 19.14
CA ALA A 27 -13.68 -5.76 18.61
C ALA A 27 -14.14 -4.66 19.57
N THR A 28 -14.17 -3.41 19.09
CA THR A 28 -14.79 -2.27 19.74
C THR A 28 -16.11 -1.94 19.03
N THR A 29 -17.11 -1.49 19.76
CA THR A 29 -18.44 -1.16 19.20
C THR A 29 -18.76 0.31 19.39
N ALA A 30 -19.44 0.92 18.43
CA ALA A 30 -20.01 2.28 18.50
C ALA A 30 -21.45 2.27 18.01
N GLU A 31 -22.30 3.12 18.62
CA GLU A 31 -23.73 3.18 18.26
C GLU A 31 -24.06 4.32 17.28
N SER A 32 -23.04 5.13 16.93
CA SER A 32 -23.20 6.26 16.01
C SER A 32 -21.88 6.62 15.33
N ALA A 33 -21.95 7.38 14.25
CA ALA A 33 -20.81 7.93 13.54
C ALA A 33 -19.89 8.77 14.44
N ASP A 34 -20.47 9.59 15.33
CA ASP A 34 -19.70 10.44 16.25
C ASP A 34 -18.87 9.61 17.25
N LYS A 35 -19.49 8.55 17.83
CA LYS A 35 -18.76 7.64 18.72
C LYS A 35 -17.70 6.84 17.97
N ALA A 36 -17.96 6.45 16.72
CA ALA A 36 -16.99 5.80 15.88
C ALA A 36 -15.78 6.72 15.58
N SER A 37 -16.03 8.00 15.32
CA SER A 37 -14.96 8.99 15.11
C SER A 37 -14.06 9.15 16.34
N ILE A 38 -14.62 9.12 17.54
CA ILE A 38 -13.84 9.18 18.79
C ILE A 38 -12.89 7.96 18.87
N VAL A 39 -13.38 6.77 18.56
CA VAL A 39 -12.54 5.55 18.57
C VAL A 39 -11.46 5.60 17.50
N LEU A 40 -11.81 6.02 16.28
CA LEU A 40 -10.85 6.13 15.16
C LEU A 40 -9.73 7.13 15.44
N ASN A 41 -10.04 8.22 16.17
CA ASN A 41 -9.05 9.22 16.57
C ASN A 41 -8.17 8.77 17.75
N ALA A 42 -8.70 7.92 18.63
CA ALA A 42 -8.02 7.49 19.85
C ALA A 42 -7.20 6.20 19.67
N GLU A 43 -7.64 5.32 18.80
CA GLU A 43 -7.07 3.99 18.66
C GLU A 43 -6.90 3.61 17.18
N ARG A 44 -5.85 2.87 16.88
CA ARG A 44 -5.65 2.31 15.54
C ARG A 44 -6.66 1.19 15.30
N VAL A 45 -7.48 1.36 14.28
CA VAL A 45 -8.45 0.38 13.78
C VAL A 45 -7.93 -0.24 12.48
N ASP A 46 -8.05 -1.55 12.33
CA ASP A 46 -7.60 -2.29 11.15
C ASP A 46 -8.73 -2.59 10.16
N LEU A 47 -9.99 -2.60 10.63
CA LEU A 47 -11.19 -2.83 9.81
C LEU A 47 -12.40 -2.14 10.45
N LEU A 48 -13.20 -1.45 9.64
CA LEU A 48 -14.47 -0.86 10.02
C LEU A 48 -15.63 -1.69 9.44
N LEU A 49 -16.53 -2.17 10.31
CA LEU A 49 -17.84 -2.71 9.94
C LEU A 49 -18.88 -1.62 10.22
N LEU A 50 -19.57 -1.14 9.18
CA LEU A 50 -20.38 0.06 9.25
C LEU A 50 -21.81 -0.21 8.76
N ASP A 51 -22.80 0.02 9.60
CA ASP A 51 -24.20 0.00 9.15
C ASP A 51 -24.46 1.17 8.19
N VAL A 52 -25.25 0.91 7.18
CA VAL A 52 -25.73 1.92 6.23
C VAL A 52 -26.67 2.89 6.93
N VAL A 53 -27.56 2.39 7.77
CA VAL A 53 -28.55 3.22 8.47
C VAL A 53 -28.07 3.52 9.87
N LEU A 54 -27.69 4.76 10.12
CA LEU A 54 -27.29 5.24 11.45
C LEU A 54 -28.11 6.47 11.84
N PRO A 55 -28.32 6.71 13.14
CA PRO A 55 -29.00 7.91 13.59
C PRO A 55 -28.14 9.15 13.34
N VAL A 56 -28.81 10.25 12.99
CA VAL A 56 -28.23 11.59 12.77
C VAL A 56 -27.40 11.70 11.50
N LYS A 57 -26.50 10.77 11.23
CA LYS A 57 -25.59 10.75 10.07
C LYS A 57 -25.65 9.41 9.37
N ASP A 58 -25.96 9.43 8.08
CA ASP A 58 -26.00 8.22 7.24
C ASP A 58 -24.63 7.52 7.21
N GLY A 59 -24.65 6.19 7.28
CA GLY A 59 -23.42 5.38 7.19
C GLY A 59 -22.65 5.57 5.89
N ILE A 60 -23.32 5.85 4.78
CA ILE A 60 -22.67 6.17 3.50
C ILE A 60 -21.96 7.54 3.56
N GLU A 61 -22.51 8.50 4.26
CA GLU A 61 -21.88 9.79 4.49
C GLU A 61 -20.64 9.64 5.39
N PHE A 62 -20.78 8.85 6.45
CA PHE A 62 -19.65 8.54 7.33
C PHE A 62 -18.55 7.72 6.63
N LEU A 63 -18.89 6.83 5.70
CA LEU A 63 -17.92 6.14 4.85
C LEU A 63 -17.01 7.12 4.12
N LEU A 64 -17.56 8.17 3.49
CA LEU A 64 -16.77 9.18 2.76
C LEU A 64 -15.80 9.92 3.68
N GLU A 65 -16.25 10.29 4.87
CA GLU A 65 -15.39 10.96 5.85
C GLU A 65 -14.27 10.02 6.33
N ALA A 66 -14.62 8.77 6.68
CA ALA A 66 -13.65 7.77 7.11
C ALA A 66 -12.61 7.50 6.00
N ARG A 67 -13.03 7.43 4.72
CA ARG A 67 -12.12 7.26 3.58
C ARG A 67 -11.22 8.48 3.35
N THR A 68 -11.69 9.68 3.64
CA THR A 68 -10.89 10.91 3.51
C THR A 68 -9.83 11.01 4.60
N MET A 69 -10.20 10.68 5.84
CA MET A 69 -9.29 10.79 7.00
C MET A 69 -8.39 9.57 7.18
N TYR A 70 -8.84 8.39 6.76
CA TYR A 70 -8.16 7.10 6.91
C TYR A 70 -8.21 6.32 5.59
N PRO A 71 -7.48 6.75 4.54
CA PRO A 71 -7.58 6.18 3.19
C PRO A 71 -7.29 4.67 3.14
N ASP A 72 -6.45 4.15 4.04
CA ASP A 72 -6.07 2.74 4.11
C ASP A 72 -6.99 1.89 4.98
N LEU A 73 -7.96 2.50 5.68
CA LEU A 73 -8.89 1.75 6.51
C LEU A 73 -9.92 1.04 5.62
N PRO A 74 -9.92 -0.29 5.52
CA PRO A 74 -10.98 -0.99 4.81
C PRO A 74 -12.30 -0.84 5.56
N VAL A 75 -13.35 -0.52 4.81
CA VAL A 75 -14.71 -0.39 5.34
C VAL A 75 -15.60 -1.41 4.68
N ILE A 76 -16.22 -2.28 5.46
CA ILE A 76 -17.28 -3.20 5.03
C ILE A 76 -18.61 -2.61 5.48
N MET A 77 -19.49 -2.34 4.50
CA MET A 77 -20.84 -1.89 4.80
C MET A 77 -21.73 -3.07 5.18
N VAL A 78 -22.57 -2.87 6.18
CA VAL A 78 -23.55 -3.88 6.63
C VAL A 78 -24.92 -3.25 6.55
N SER A 79 -25.94 -3.90 5.99
CA SER A 79 -27.27 -3.32 5.84
C SER A 79 -28.40 -4.34 5.88
N ALA A 80 -29.54 -3.96 6.40
CA ALA A 80 -30.77 -4.72 6.30
C ALA A 80 -31.44 -4.59 4.91
N SER A 81 -31.03 -3.62 4.10
CA SER A 81 -31.60 -3.39 2.78
C SER A 81 -31.00 -4.35 1.74
N THR A 82 -31.86 -5.05 1.02
CA THR A 82 -31.49 -5.90 -0.13
C THR A 82 -31.52 -5.12 -1.46
N SER A 83 -31.76 -3.82 -1.43
CA SER A 83 -31.84 -3.01 -2.65
C SER A 83 -30.44 -2.78 -3.24
N VAL A 84 -30.34 -2.83 -4.55
CA VAL A 84 -29.08 -2.71 -5.30
C VAL A 84 -28.49 -1.30 -5.17
N ARG A 85 -29.32 -0.29 -4.99
CA ARG A 85 -28.91 1.13 -5.00
C ARG A 85 -27.91 1.50 -3.91
N PRO A 86 -28.15 1.20 -2.61
CA PRO A 86 -27.17 1.47 -1.54
C PRO A 86 -25.87 0.67 -1.72
N VAL A 87 -25.94 -0.56 -2.27
CA VAL A 87 -24.76 -1.38 -2.55
C VAL A 87 -23.85 -0.70 -3.56
N VAL A 88 -24.42 -0.29 -4.70
CA VAL A 88 -23.67 0.37 -5.78
C VAL A 88 -23.08 1.70 -5.28
N GLU A 89 -23.87 2.48 -4.54
CA GLU A 89 -23.43 3.76 -4.00
C GLU A 89 -22.26 3.59 -3.00
N ALA A 90 -22.36 2.63 -2.08
CA ALA A 90 -21.29 2.33 -1.14
C ALA A 90 -19.98 1.90 -1.82
N MET A 91 -20.08 1.02 -2.83
CA MET A 91 -18.92 0.56 -3.59
C MET A 91 -18.27 1.70 -4.40
N GLN A 92 -19.08 2.59 -5.03
CA GLN A 92 -18.57 3.76 -5.74
C GLN A 92 -17.88 4.77 -4.79
N LYS A 93 -18.31 4.83 -3.54
CA LYS A 93 -17.72 5.68 -2.49
C LYS A 93 -16.54 5.04 -1.77
N GLY A 94 -16.07 3.88 -2.23
CA GLY A 94 -14.85 3.25 -1.78
C GLY A 94 -15.02 2.28 -0.62
N ALA A 95 -16.22 1.72 -0.39
CA ALA A 95 -16.36 0.57 0.49
C ALA A 95 -15.55 -0.62 -0.06
N PHE A 96 -14.91 -1.37 0.83
CA PHE A 96 -14.18 -2.59 0.46
C PHE A 96 -15.14 -3.70 0.03
N ASP A 97 -16.24 -3.84 0.75
CA ASP A 97 -17.29 -4.82 0.45
C ASP A 97 -18.61 -4.42 1.11
N PHE A 98 -19.68 -5.14 0.79
CA PHE A 98 -21.02 -4.92 1.31
C PHE A 98 -21.65 -6.26 1.72
N ILE A 99 -22.28 -6.32 2.91
CA ILE A 99 -22.91 -7.51 3.46
C ILE A 99 -24.35 -7.18 3.86
N THR A 100 -25.29 -8.04 3.46
CA THR A 100 -26.71 -7.88 3.81
C THR A 100 -27.06 -8.62 5.11
N LYS A 101 -27.90 -8.02 5.96
CA LYS A 101 -28.50 -8.67 7.11
C LYS A 101 -29.76 -9.45 6.67
N PRO A 102 -30.04 -10.68 7.17
CA PRO A 102 -29.18 -11.45 8.05
C PRO A 102 -27.96 -12.01 7.31
N PHE A 103 -26.78 -11.96 7.94
CA PHE A 103 -25.53 -12.40 7.34
C PHE A 103 -25.15 -13.83 7.79
N ASP A 104 -24.50 -14.56 6.90
CA ASP A 104 -23.84 -15.81 7.22
C ASP A 104 -22.52 -15.57 7.95
N ILE A 105 -22.28 -16.37 9.02
CA ILE A 105 -21.09 -16.22 9.87
C ILE A 105 -19.81 -16.48 9.07
N GLU A 106 -19.80 -17.47 8.20
CA GLU A 106 -18.63 -17.81 7.41
C GLU A 106 -18.38 -16.76 6.31
N GLU A 107 -19.46 -16.20 5.74
CA GLU A 107 -19.36 -15.14 4.76
C GLU A 107 -18.71 -13.89 5.35
N ILE A 108 -19.21 -13.39 6.49
CA ILE A 108 -18.67 -12.16 7.10
C ILE A 108 -17.23 -12.36 7.58
N ARG A 109 -16.89 -13.54 8.10
CA ARG A 109 -15.50 -13.87 8.47
C ARG A 109 -14.57 -13.89 7.26
N ARG A 110 -15.02 -14.47 6.15
CA ARG A 110 -14.26 -14.53 4.90
C ARG A 110 -14.00 -13.14 4.33
N VAL A 111 -15.02 -12.28 4.30
CA VAL A 111 -14.90 -10.90 3.81
C VAL A 111 -14.00 -10.07 4.71
N ALA A 112 -14.17 -10.17 6.03
CA ALA A 112 -13.31 -9.47 7.00
C ALA A 112 -11.83 -9.90 6.88
N ARG A 113 -11.56 -11.18 6.70
CA ARG A 113 -10.19 -11.67 6.48
C ARG A 113 -9.60 -11.09 5.21
N ARG A 114 -10.32 -11.12 4.08
CA ARG A 114 -9.89 -10.53 2.81
C ARG A 114 -9.54 -9.06 2.95
N ALA A 115 -10.39 -8.29 3.65
CA ALA A 115 -10.17 -6.87 3.89
C ALA A 115 -8.88 -6.62 4.70
N LEU A 116 -8.67 -7.41 5.76
CA LEU A 116 -7.49 -7.31 6.62
C LEU A 116 -6.19 -7.74 5.90
N ASP A 117 -6.26 -8.77 5.05
CA ASP A 117 -5.11 -9.28 4.29
C ASP A 117 -4.70 -8.28 3.19
N SER A 118 -5.67 -7.71 2.46
CA SER A 118 -5.42 -6.66 1.46
C SER A 118 -4.74 -5.44 2.09
N ASN A 119 -5.23 -4.99 3.23
CA ASN A 119 -4.64 -3.87 3.96
C ASN A 119 -3.22 -4.18 4.48
N SER A 120 -2.96 -5.42 4.89
CA SER A 120 -1.64 -5.82 5.36
C SER A 120 -0.58 -5.82 4.27
N LEU A 121 -0.94 -6.20 3.03
CA LEU A 121 -0.04 -6.13 1.88
C LEU A 121 0.29 -4.68 1.50
N HIS A 122 -0.71 -3.80 1.43
CA HIS A 122 -0.49 -2.37 1.15
C HIS A 122 0.48 -1.75 2.15
N ARG A 123 0.21 -1.94 3.44
CA ARG A 123 1.09 -1.45 4.52
C ARG A 123 2.48 -2.08 4.53
N HIS A 124 2.61 -3.33 4.09
CA HIS A 124 3.93 -3.96 4.00
C HIS A 124 4.76 -3.34 2.86
N VAL A 125 4.13 -3.01 1.75
CA VAL A 125 4.76 -2.28 0.64
C VAL A 125 5.12 -0.87 1.08
N GLU A 126 4.24 -0.13 1.75
CA GLU A 126 4.53 1.21 2.29
C GLU A 126 5.66 1.18 3.31
N ASN A 127 5.63 0.27 4.29
CA ASN A 127 6.73 0.13 5.25
C ASN A 127 8.07 -0.22 4.60
N LEU A 128 8.07 -1.01 3.52
CA LEU A 128 9.29 -1.31 2.77
C LEU A 128 9.77 -0.08 1.98
N GLN A 129 8.85 0.73 1.46
CA GLN A 129 9.15 2.00 0.81
C GLN A 129 9.70 3.01 1.82
N ASP A 130 9.07 3.13 2.98
CA ASP A 130 9.54 3.99 4.09
C ASP A 130 10.92 3.55 4.61
N GLN A 131 11.17 2.24 4.74
CA GLN A 131 12.49 1.71 5.11
C GLN A 131 13.55 2.03 4.05
N ILE A 132 13.20 1.99 2.77
CA ILE A 132 14.09 2.39 1.68
C ILE A 132 14.34 3.90 1.72
N GLU A 133 13.32 4.72 2.03
CA GLU A 133 13.47 6.17 2.21
C GLU A 133 14.27 6.53 3.46
N GLU A 134 14.12 5.80 4.57
CA GLU A 134 14.94 5.97 5.78
C GLU A 134 16.40 5.55 5.56
N GLU A 135 16.64 4.47 4.82
CA GLU A 135 17.99 3.98 4.51
C GLU A 135 18.68 4.85 3.44
N PHE A 136 17.89 5.48 2.54
CA PHE A 136 18.39 6.37 1.46
C PHE A 136 17.54 7.65 1.34
N PRO A 137 17.64 8.60 2.30
CA PRO A 137 16.83 9.80 2.29
C PRO A 137 17.20 10.70 1.10
N VAL A 138 16.37 10.69 0.08
CA VAL A 138 16.50 11.57 -1.10
C VAL A 138 16.50 13.05 -0.68
N HIS A 139 15.80 13.39 0.40
CA HIS A 139 15.74 14.73 0.98
C HIS A 139 16.96 15.10 1.83
N GLY A 140 17.86 14.16 2.13
CA GLY A 140 19.01 14.33 3.01
C GLY A 140 20.35 14.50 2.31
N ILE A 141 20.38 14.69 1.00
CA ILE A 141 21.63 14.87 0.26
C ILE A 141 22.26 16.22 0.66
N ILE A 142 23.24 16.17 1.56
CA ILE A 142 23.94 17.35 2.08
C ILE A 142 25.32 17.44 1.46
N GLY A 143 25.56 18.50 0.69
CA GLY A 143 26.88 18.83 0.16
C GLY A 143 27.07 20.35 0.05
N ARG A 144 28.23 20.84 0.50
CA ARG A 144 28.56 22.29 0.50
C ARG A 144 29.54 22.69 -0.58
N SER A 145 30.20 21.74 -1.27
CA SER A 145 31.14 22.05 -2.34
C SER A 145 30.44 22.58 -3.61
N GLY A 146 31.07 23.47 -4.35
CA GLY A 146 30.54 23.99 -5.61
C GLY A 146 30.30 22.88 -6.64
N THR A 147 31.28 22.00 -6.82
CA THR A 147 31.21 20.85 -7.72
C THR A 147 30.07 19.89 -7.41
N PHE A 148 29.76 19.70 -6.13
CA PHE A 148 28.63 18.84 -5.72
C PHE A 148 27.27 19.49 -6.03
N ARG A 149 27.15 20.80 -5.86
CA ARG A 149 25.95 21.55 -6.24
C ARG A 149 25.71 21.52 -7.75
N GLU A 150 26.75 21.65 -8.54
CA GLU A 150 26.68 21.52 -10.01
C GLU A 150 26.20 20.14 -10.39
N ALA A 151 26.72 19.08 -9.77
CA ALA A 151 26.27 17.70 -10.01
C ALA A 151 24.78 17.50 -9.65
N LEU A 152 24.28 18.11 -8.58
CA LEU A 152 22.87 18.06 -8.22
C LEU A 152 21.98 18.84 -9.20
N GLU A 153 22.43 19.97 -9.71
CA GLU A 153 21.70 20.71 -10.76
C GLU A 153 21.65 19.91 -12.07
N ASP A 154 22.74 19.23 -12.45
CA ASP A 154 22.76 18.38 -13.63
C ASP A 154 21.87 17.13 -13.44
N ALA A 155 21.82 16.57 -12.22
CA ALA A 155 20.90 15.49 -11.88
C ALA A 155 19.42 15.93 -12.04
N ARG A 156 19.06 17.15 -11.62
CA ARG A 156 17.71 17.70 -11.82
C ARG A 156 17.36 17.85 -13.30
N LYS A 157 18.27 18.38 -14.11
CA LYS A 157 18.07 18.50 -15.56
C LYS A 157 17.92 17.12 -16.22
N ALA A 158 18.71 16.12 -15.78
CA ALA A 158 18.60 14.76 -16.27
C ALA A 158 17.24 14.15 -15.96
N ALA A 159 16.66 14.44 -14.78
CA ALA A 159 15.36 13.94 -14.37
C ALA A 159 14.20 14.43 -15.24
N GLU A 160 14.33 15.59 -15.90
CA GLU A 160 13.33 16.16 -16.81
C GLU A 160 13.30 15.47 -18.19
N SER A 161 14.25 14.56 -18.46
CA SER A 161 14.38 13.89 -19.76
C SER A 161 14.37 12.38 -19.63
N ASP A 162 14.00 11.67 -20.72
CA ASP A 162 14.07 10.21 -20.81
C ASP A 162 15.44 9.70 -21.31
N ALA A 163 16.47 10.57 -21.33
CA ALA A 163 17.78 10.20 -21.81
C ALA A 163 18.53 9.30 -20.82
N ASN A 164 19.34 8.37 -21.35
CA ASN A 164 20.24 7.58 -20.54
C ASN A 164 21.24 8.48 -19.84
N THR A 165 21.35 8.37 -18.52
CA THR A 165 22.20 9.20 -17.69
C THR A 165 23.39 8.40 -17.17
N LEU A 166 24.62 8.90 -17.38
CA LEU A 166 25.83 8.30 -16.83
C LEU A 166 26.29 9.09 -15.59
N VAL A 167 26.33 8.42 -14.44
CA VAL A 167 26.85 8.97 -13.18
C VAL A 167 28.25 8.42 -12.91
N THR A 168 29.24 9.31 -12.93
CA THR A 168 30.66 8.93 -12.70
C THR A 168 31.19 9.48 -11.38
N GLY A 169 32.16 8.78 -10.80
CA GLY A 169 32.81 9.18 -9.54
C GLY A 169 33.50 7.99 -8.86
N GLU A 170 34.33 8.29 -7.86
CA GLU A 170 35.01 7.28 -7.06
C GLU A 170 34.02 6.39 -6.27
N SER A 171 34.49 5.24 -5.78
CA SER A 171 33.67 4.38 -4.91
C SER A 171 33.33 5.14 -3.62
N GLY A 172 32.09 4.99 -3.14
CA GLY A 172 31.65 5.63 -1.90
C GLY A 172 31.24 7.12 -2.03
N THR A 173 31.28 7.73 -3.23
CA THR A 173 30.91 9.15 -3.44
C THR A 173 29.40 9.41 -3.50
N GLY A 174 28.57 8.37 -3.33
CA GLY A 174 27.11 8.53 -3.33
C GLY A 174 26.43 8.53 -4.71
N LYS A 175 27.04 7.85 -5.71
CA LYS A 175 26.47 7.74 -7.07
C LYS A 175 25.04 7.19 -7.07
N GLU A 176 24.77 6.20 -6.24
CA GLU A 176 23.42 5.63 -6.11
C GLU A 176 22.42 6.65 -5.55
N LEU A 177 22.83 7.48 -4.59
CA LEU A 177 21.97 8.56 -4.07
C LEU A 177 21.61 9.57 -5.17
N VAL A 178 22.56 9.91 -6.04
CA VAL A 178 22.29 10.78 -7.19
C VAL A 178 21.36 10.11 -8.19
N ALA A 179 21.53 8.82 -8.48
CA ALA A 179 20.64 8.08 -9.36
C ALA A 179 19.20 7.98 -8.80
N ARG A 180 19.06 7.76 -7.49
CA ARG A 180 17.76 7.79 -6.81
C ARG A 180 17.13 9.17 -6.83
N LEU A 181 17.92 10.23 -6.68
CA LEU A 181 17.43 11.61 -6.81
C LEU A 181 16.90 11.88 -8.23
N VAL A 182 17.62 11.47 -9.28
CA VAL A 182 17.16 11.57 -10.66
C VAL A 182 15.83 10.86 -10.85
N HIS A 183 15.71 9.62 -10.34
CA HIS A 183 14.48 8.87 -10.40
C HIS A 183 13.32 9.56 -9.68
N ALA A 184 13.54 10.00 -8.44
CA ALA A 184 12.51 10.64 -7.60
C ALA A 184 12.01 11.99 -8.16
N LEU A 185 12.84 12.69 -8.92
CA LEU A 185 12.47 13.95 -9.58
C LEU A 185 11.93 13.76 -11.00
N SER A 186 11.95 12.54 -11.54
CA SER A 186 11.49 12.25 -12.88
C SER A 186 9.98 12.01 -12.94
N ASN A 187 9.44 11.99 -14.15
CA ASN A 187 8.05 11.57 -14.42
C ASN A 187 7.78 10.08 -14.13
N ARG A 188 8.82 9.31 -13.76
CA ARG A 188 8.78 7.88 -13.40
C ARG A 188 8.93 7.64 -11.91
N ALA A 189 8.82 8.66 -11.07
CA ALA A 189 9.03 8.59 -9.62
C ALA A 189 8.12 7.58 -8.90
N GLN A 190 6.98 7.23 -9.49
CA GLN A 190 6.03 6.24 -8.96
C GLN A 190 6.30 4.82 -9.48
N GLU A 191 7.22 4.66 -10.42
CA GLU A 191 7.58 3.39 -11.02
C GLU A 191 8.77 2.76 -10.27
N PRO A 192 9.10 1.47 -10.48
CA PRO A 192 10.18 0.81 -9.78
C PRO A 192 11.56 1.43 -10.05
N PHE A 193 12.38 1.57 -9.01
CA PHE A 193 13.83 1.80 -9.10
C PHE A 193 14.57 0.50 -8.83
N VAL A 194 15.26 -0.05 -9.82
CA VAL A 194 15.94 -1.36 -9.74
C VAL A 194 17.44 -1.17 -9.81
N PRO A 195 18.18 -1.25 -8.68
CA PRO A 195 19.64 -1.20 -8.69
C PRO A 195 20.22 -2.57 -9.10
N VAL A 196 21.31 -2.53 -9.90
CA VAL A 196 22.06 -3.71 -10.33
C VAL A 196 23.56 -3.50 -10.13
N HIS A 197 24.14 -4.25 -9.20
CA HIS A 197 25.58 -4.22 -8.96
C HIS A 197 26.30 -5.19 -9.89
N CYS A 198 26.53 -4.79 -11.14
CA CYS A 198 27.18 -5.66 -12.14
C CYS A 198 28.54 -6.17 -11.68
N GLY A 199 29.32 -5.40 -10.93
CA GLY A 199 30.62 -5.82 -10.41
C GLY A 199 30.57 -6.91 -9.33
N ALA A 200 29.41 -7.13 -8.71
CA ALA A 200 29.19 -8.18 -7.72
C ALA A 200 28.65 -9.48 -8.33
N LEU A 201 28.24 -9.45 -9.61
CA LEU A 201 27.68 -10.60 -10.30
C LEU A 201 28.78 -11.39 -11.02
N PRO A 202 28.84 -12.73 -10.88
CA PRO A 202 29.66 -13.57 -11.75
C PRO A 202 29.25 -13.40 -13.21
N GLU A 203 30.21 -13.35 -14.13
CA GLU A 203 29.94 -13.22 -15.58
C GLU A 203 28.90 -14.24 -16.08
N SER A 204 29.00 -15.48 -15.61
CA SER A 204 28.08 -16.57 -15.97
C SER A 204 26.64 -16.40 -15.54
N LEU A 205 26.37 -15.50 -14.59
CA LEU A 205 25.00 -15.20 -14.08
C LEU A 205 24.48 -13.85 -14.54
N MET A 206 25.33 -13.00 -15.11
CA MET A 206 24.98 -11.63 -15.47
C MET A 206 23.81 -11.57 -16.45
N GLU A 207 23.83 -12.38 -17.52
CA GLU A 207 22.74 -12.44 -18.50
C GLU A 207 21.43 -12.90 -17.84
N SER A 208 21.51 -13.94 -17.02
CA SER A 208 20.34 -14.48 -16.30
C SER A 208 19.77 -13.50 -15.27
N GLU A 209 20.59 -12.71 -14.60
CA GLU A 209 20.15 -11.67 -13.67
C GLU A 209 19.53 -10.48 -14.43
N LEU A 210 20.15 -10.04 -15.52
CA LEU A 210 19.66 -8.88 -16.28
C LEU A 210 18.39 -9.19 -17.08
N PHE A 211 18.35 -10.31 -17.80
CA PHE A 211 17.30 -10.64 -18.77
C PHE A 211 16.36 -11.75 -18.30
N GLY A 212 16.66 -12.39 -17.15
CA GLY A 212 15.88 -13.53 -16.67
C GLY A 212 16.16 -14.82 -17.40
N HIS A 213 15.44 -15.88 -17.04
CA HIS A 213 15.52 -17.17 -17.70
C HIS A 213 14.22 -17.96 -17.55
N GLU A 214 13.94 -18.80 -18.55
CA GLU A 214 12.89 -19.80 -18.50
C GLU A 214 13.29 -21.00 -17.66
N LYS A 215 12.31 -21.71 -17.13
CA LYS A 215 12.55 -22.98 -16.44
C LYS A 215 13.27 -23.95 -17.38
N GLY A 216 14.41 -24.50 -16.92
CA GLY A 216 15.19 -25.47 -17.68
C GLY A 216 16.22 -24.85 -18.64
N ALA A 217 16.43 -23.54 -18.65
CA ALA A 217 17.39 -22.87 -19.53
C ALA A 217 18.85 -23.31 -19.28
N PHE A 218 19.17 -23.71 -18.04
CA PHE A 218 20.49 -24.27 -17.66
C PHE A 218 20.35 -25.22 -16.47
N THR A 219 21.42 -25.94 -16.14
CA THR A 219 21.48 -26.83 -14.97
C THR A 219 21.23 -26.02 -13.71
N HIS A 220 20.18 -26.35 -12.93
CA HIS A 220 19.65 -25.65 -11.74
C HIS A 220 18.66 -24.51 -12.03
N ALA A 221 18.18 -24.34 -13.25
CA ALA A 221 17.06 -23.45 -13.55
C ALA A 221 15.70 -24.11 -13.20
N ASP A 222 15.43 -24.33 -11.91
CA ASP A 222 14.25 -25.06 -11.44
C ASP A 222 12.93 -24.29 -11.62
N ARG A 223 13.03 -22.96 -11.75
CA ARG A 223 11.88 -22.03 -11.92
C ARG A 223 12.22 -20.98 -12.97
N GLN A 224 11.20 -20.41 -13.58
CA GLN A 224 11.32 -19.17 -14.34
C GLN A 224 11.70 -18.01 -13.40
N LYS A 225 12.61 -17.13 -13.84
CA LYS A 225 13.02 -15.93 -13.14
C LYS A 225 12.90 -14.73 -14.07
N LEU A 226 12.21 -13.69 -13.63
CA LEU A 226 12.17 -12.40 -14.32
C LEU A 226 13.52 -11.69 -14.21
N GLY A 227 13.94 -11.05 -15.27
CA GLY A 227 15.15 -10.25 -15.33
C GLY A 227 14.99 -8.88 -14.64
N ARG A 228 16.11 -8.22 -14.37
CA ARG A 228 16.11 -6.87 -13.80
C ARG A 228 15.46 -5.85 -14.74
N PHE A 229 15.61 -6.04 -16.05
CA PHE A 229 14.92 -5.22 -17.06
C PHE A 229 13.40 -5.38 -16.99
N ASP A 230 12.91 -6.63 -16.84
CA ASP A 230 11.48 -6.89 -16.69
C ASP A 230 10.91 -6.26 -15.40
N LEU A 231 11.69 -6.37 -14.32
CA LEU A 231 11.32 -5.81 -13.00
C LEU A 231 11.32 -4.29 -13.00
N ALA A 232 12.20 -3.66 -13.78
CA ALA A 232 12.23 -2.20 -13.89
C ALA A 232 11.04 -1.68 -14.72
N GLY A 233 10.55 -2.45 -15.71
CA GLY A 233 9.40 -2.09 -16.52
C GLY A 233 9.50 -0.69 -17.11
N ALA A 234 8.56 0.20 -16.78
CA ALA A 234 8.56 1.61 -17.16
C ALA A 234 9.41 2.50 -16.21
N GLY A 235 9.98 1.91 -15.17
CA GLY A 235 10.76 2.61 -14.14
C GLY A 235 12.20 2.91 -14.52
N THR A 236 13.11 2.77 -13.56
CA THR A 236 14.54 3.07 -13.72
C THR A 236 15.39 1.86 -13.36
N LEU A 237 16.30 1.50 -14.26
CA LEU A 237 17.37 0.52 -14.00
C LEU A 237 18.66 1.30 -13.75
N PHE A 238 19.36 1.02 -12.62
CA PHE A 238 20.61 1.65 -12.24
C PHE A 238 21.73 0.63 -12.12
#